data_1c9b1a29dcdc4db30d68f33cce0a51d5
#
_entry.id   1c9b1a29dcdc4db30d68f33cce0a51d5
#
_cell.length_a   1.000
_cell.length_b   1.000
_cell.length_c   1.000
_cell.angle_alpha   90.00
_cell.angle_beta   90.00
_cell.angle_gamma   90.00
#
_symmetry.space_group_name_H-M   'P 1'
#
loop_
_entity.id
_entity.type
_entity.pdbx_description
1 polymer ?
#
loop_
_entity_poly.entity_id
_entity_poly.type
_entity_poly.pdbx_seq_one_letter_code
_entity_poly.pdbx_strand_id
1 'polypeptide(L)'
;DSYAATDTAAFLANIGKDLTANIDIDGSGALTEIVIPNSALMNPQPKRKYDALEFTLERAWDSKWMARVSYVWAHSRGNTEGYVKSDIGQDDAGISQDFDYPGLMEGSNGNLPNDRRHTLKAYGSYALTDEWRFGTNFIWQSGRPKNCFGVYTGTTDTVSQFYGDASFWCADENGVRKQYNRGEQGNLPSLWQVDLQAAYEPTWAKGLSLALDVFNVFNRRTVRGIEE
;
A
#
# COMPACT_ATOMS: atom_id res chain seq x y z
N ASP A 1 -4.67 5.21 -16.94
CA ASP A 1 -5.66 5.08 -18.03
C ASP A 1 -6.78 6.07 -17.75
N SER A 2 -6.79 7.23 -18.41
CA SER A 2 -7.92 8.15 -18.31
C SER A 2 -8.91 7.86 -19.45
N TYR A 3 -10.08 7.37 -19.09
CA TYR A 3 -11.19 7.27 -20.00
C TYR A 3 -11.96 8.58 -19.97
N ALA A 4 -11.78 9.44 -20.96
CA ALA A 4 -12.71 10.51 -21.19
C ALA A 4 -13.87 9.94 -22.02
N ALA A 5 -14.97 9.58 -21.37
CA ALA A 5 -16.18 9.18 -22.07
C ALA A 5 -16.85 10.40 -22.66
N THR A 6 -16.44 10.78 -23.85
CA THR A 6 -17.34 11.36 -24.83
C THR A 6 -17.80 10.21 -25.74
N ASP A 7 -18.97 10.23 -26.27
CA ASP A 7 -19.66 9.13 -26.98
C ASP A 7 -18.83 8.33 -28.00
N THR A 8 -17.56 8.63 -28.25
CA THR A 8 -16.78 8.03 -29.34
C THR A 8 -15.29 7.84 -29.13
N ALA A 9 -14.65 8.28 -28.05
CA ALA A 9 -13.19 8.12 -27.92
C ALA A 9 -12.69 7.96 -26.47
N ALA A 10 -11.85 6.94 -26.23
CA ALA A 10 -11.05 6.79 -25.03
C ALA A 10 -9.59 7.17 -25.34
N PHE A 11 -8.94 7.93 -24.45
CA PHE A 11 -7.55 8.34 -24.58
C PHE A 11 -6.69 7.74 -23.47
N LEU A 12 -5.56 7.14 -23.86
CA LEU A 12 -4.50 6.76 -22.93
C LEU A 12 -3.49 7.91 -22.86
N ALA A 13 -3.28 8.45 -21.68
CA ALA A 13 -2.40 9.60 -21.48
C ALA A 13 -1.49 9.42 -20.27
N ASN A 14 -0.33 10.08 -20.30
CA ASN A 14 0.52 10.21 -19.13
C ASN A 14 -0.08 11.23 -18.15
N ILE A 15 -0.45 10.78 -16.97
CA ILE A 15 -1.04 11.61 -15.92
C ILE A 15 -0.11 12.78 -15.58
N GLY A 16 -0.70 13.97 -15.47
CA GLY A 16 0.03 15.19 -15.09
C GLY A 16 0.81 15.85 -16.26
N LYS A 17 0.59 15.42 -17.49
CA LYS A 17 1.13 16.03 -18.70
C LYS A 17 0.00 16.44 -19.65
N ASP A 18 0.32 17.33 -20.58
CA ASP A 18 -0.59 17.66 -21.67
C ASP A 18 -0.85 16.41 -22.53
N LEU A 19 -2.09 16.24 -22.95
CA LEU A 19 -2.50 15.16 -23.84
C LEU A 19 -2.40 15.65 -25.28
N THR A 20 -1.60 14.97 -26.10
CA THR A 20 -1.58 15.17 -27.55
C THR A 20 -2.31 14.01 -28.22
N ALA A 21 -3.33 14.32 -29.00
CA ALA A 21 -4.14 13.35 -29.73
C ALA A 21 -4.38 13.78 -31.15
N ASN A 22 -4.38 12.82 -32.08
CA ASN A 22 -4.80 13.03 -33.45
C ASN A 22 -6.27 12.60 -33.59
N ILE A 23 -7.16 13.54 -33.83
CA ILE A 23 -8.61 13.33 -33.83
C ILE A 23 -9.21 13.81 -35.17
N ASP A 24 -10.10 13.03 -35.73
CA ASP A 24 -10.98 13.47 -36.82
C ASP A 24 -12.13 14.28 -36.19
N ILE A 25 -12.03 15.61 -36.31
CA ILE A 25 -12.98 16.54 -35.68
C ILE A 25 -14.28 16.65 -36.46
N ASP A 26 -14.23 16.50 -37.79
CA ASP A 26 -15.34 16.79 -38.70
C ASP A 26 -15.89 15.55 -39.41
N GLY A 27 -15.36 14.37 -39.10
CA GLY A 27 -15.77 13.11 -39.72
C GLY A 27 -15.29 12.95 -41.18
N SER A 28 -14.34 13.77 -41.63
CA SER A 28 -13.80 13.72 -42.98
C SER A 28 -12.77 12.63 -43.21
N GLY A 29 -12.29 11.98 -42.14
CA GLY A 29 -11.17 11.05 -42.14
C GLY A 29 -9.80 11.73 -42.03
N ALA A 30 -9.75 13.07 -42.01
CA ALA A 30 -8.51 13.82 -41.80
C ALA A 30 -8.23 14.00 -40.29
N LEU A 31 -7.07 13.51 -39.83
CA LEU A 31 -6.67 13.64 -38.44
C LEU A 31 -6.04 15.01 -38.16
N THR A 32 -6.55 15.70 -37.16
CA THR A 32 -6.01 16.96 -36.67
C THR A 32 -5.34 16.71 -35.34
N GLU A 33 -4.09 17.18 -35.17
CA GLU A 33 -3.41 17.13 -33.89
C GLU A 33 -4.00 18.18 -32.94
N ILE A 34 -4.47 17.70 -31.78
CA ILE A 34 -4.99 18.55 -30.70
C ILE A 34 -4.14 18.33 -29.46
N VAL A 35 -3.77 19.44 -28.84
CA VAL A 35 -3.12 19.42 -27.51
C VAL A 35 -4.13 19.88 -26.47
N ILE A 36 -4.48 18.97 -25.57
CA ILE A 36 -5.31 19.27 -24.39
C ILE A 36 -4.38 19.51 -23.23
N PRO A 37 -4.31 20.73 -22.70
CA PRO A 37 -3.42 21.01 -21.57
C PRO A 37 -3.89 20.26 -20.31
N ASN A 38 -2.96 19.78 -19.50
CA ASN A 38 -3.28 19.07 -18.25
C ASN A 38 -4.19 19.88 -17.32
N SER A 39 -4.10 21.19 -17.37
CA SER A 39 -4.98 22.08 -16.59
C SER A 39 -6.47 21.97 -17.01
N ALA A 40 -6.74 21.60 -18.25
CA ALA A 40 -8.12 21.39 -18.73
C ALA A 40 -8.67 20.02 -18.30
N LEU A 41 -7.80 19.06 -17.99
CA LEU A 41 -8.19 17.75 -17.47
C LEU A 41 -8.56 17.81 -15.98
N MET A 42 -8.22 18.89 -15.28
CA MET A 42 -8.52 19.15 -13.86
C MET A 42 -7.98 18.11 -12.88
N ASN A 43 -7.24 17.11 -13.34
CA ASN A 43 -6.63 16.11 -12.49
C ASN A 43 -5.41 16.67 -11.73
N PRO A 44 -5.23 16.30 -10.44
CA PRO A 44 -4.03 16.70 -9.70
C PRO A 44 -2.80 15.99 -10.26
N GLN A 45 -1.62 16.59 -10.05
CA GLN A 45 -0.36 15.92 -10.36
C GLN A 45 -0.19 14.67 -9.50
N PRO A 46 0.25 13.53 -10.08
CA PRO A 46 0.53 12.34 -9.31
C PRO A 46 1.66 12.58 -8.32
N LYS A 47 1.45 12.15 -7.08
CA LYS A 47 2.41 12.33 -5.98
C LYS A 47 2.53 11.05 -5.19
N ARG A 48 3.78 10.63 -4.96
CA ARG A 48 4.13 9.55 -4.04
C ARG A 48 5.44 9.89 -3.37
N LYS A 49 5.46 9.90 -2.05
CA LYS A 49 6.62 10.21 -1.25
C LYS A 49 6.79 9.20 -0.13
N TYR A 50 8.01 8.75 0.07
CA TYR A 50 8.41 7.89 1.17
C TYR A 50 9.62 8.48 1.87
N ASP A 51 9.51 8.70 3.16
CA ASP A 51 10.59 9.13 4.03
C ASP A 51 10.74 8.10 5.16
N ALA A 52 11.97 7.72 5.52
CA ALA A 52 12.20 6.77 6.60
C ALA A 52 13.51 7.03 7.36
N LEU A 53 13.51 6.67 8.64
CA LEU A 53 14.71 6.51 9.46
C LEU A 53 14.79 5.05 9.89
N GLU A 54 15.94 4.44 9.67
CA GLU A 54 16.21 3.07 10.08
C GLU A 54 17.34 3.03 11.09
N PHE A 55 17.12 2.29 12.18
CA PHE A 55 18.11 2.00 13.23
C PHE A 55 18.33 0.51 13.27
N THR A 56 19.58 0.08 13.16
CA THR A 56 19.96 -1.32 13.28
C THR A 56 21.01 -1.49 14.36
N LEU A 57 20.76 -2.43 15.26
CA LEU A 57 21.73 -2.91 16.23
C LEU A 57 22.01 -4.38 15.93
N GLU A 58 23.29 -4.71 15.80
CA GLU A 58 23.72 -6.06 15.47
C GLU A 58 24.85 -6.50 16.39
N ARG A 59 24.73 -7.72 16.89
CA ARG A 59 25.80 -8.48 17.52
C ARG A 59 26.08 -9.71 16.69
N ALA A 60 27.26 -9.79 16.13
CA ALA A 60 27.72 -10.96 15.39
C ALA A 60 27.82 -12.19 16.31
N TRP A 61 27.74 -13.37 15.72
CA TRP A 61 27.91 -14.63 16.42
C TRP A 61 29.32 -14.74 17.03
N ASP A 62 29.37 -15.05 18.31
CA ASP A 62 30.62 -15.17 19.08
C ASP A 62 30.82 -16.57 19.70
N SER A 63 30.27 -17.61 19.07
CA SER A 63 30.19 -18.99 19.57
C SER A 63 29.17 -19.20 20.71
N LYS A 64 28.53 -18.15 21.20
CA LYS A 64 27.52 -18.24 22.28
C LYS A 64 26.16 -17.69 21.83
N TRP A 65 26.14 -16.49 21.26
CA TRP A 65 24.89 -15.90 20.80
C TRP A 65 25.11 -14.81 19.76
N MET A 66 24.07 -14.57 18.99
CA MET A 66 23.95 -13.44 18.08
C MET A 66 22.56 -12.82 18.19
N ALA A 67 22.47 -11.55 17.87
CA ALA A 67 21.18 -10.85 17.77
C ALA A 67 21.26 -9.72 16.76
N ARG A 68 20.14 -9.47 16.09
CA ARG A 68 19.95 -8.27 15.31
C ARG A 68 18.56 -7.69 15.59
N VAL A 69 18.51 -6.39 15.84
CA VAL A 69 17.29 -5.63 16.01
C VAL A 69 17.30 -4.50 15.00
N SER A 70 16.23 -4.34 14.25
CA SER A 70 16.04 -3.27 13.29
C SER A 70 14.71 -2.59 13.56
N TYR A 71 14.74 -1.27 13.66
CA TYR A 71 13.55 -0.44 13.80
C TYR A 71 13.50 0.59 12.69
N VAL A 72 12.38 0.63 12.00
CA VAL A 72 12.09 1.59 10.94
C VAL A 72 10.92 2.48 11.37
N TRP A 73 11.16 3.78 11.35
CA TRP A 73 10.11 4.79 11.39
C TRP A 73 9.97 5.37 10.00
N ALA A 74 8.80 5.16 9.38
CA ALA A 74 8.58 5.51 7.99
C ALA A 74 7.28 6.29 7.78
N HIS A 75 7.21 7.02 6.68
CA HIS A 75 6.00 7.69 6.23
C HIS A 75 5.85 7.57 4.72
N SER A 76 4.79 6.89 4.29
CA SER A 76 4.39 6.76 2.89
C SER A 76 3.13 7.57 2.63
N ARG A 77 3.22 8.59 1.77
CA ARG A 77 2.14 9.54 1.49
C ARG A 77 2.06 9.92 0.03
N GLY A 78 0.88 10.34 -0.40
CA GLY A 78 0.65 10.77 -1.77
C GLY A 78 -0.82 10.68 -2.15
N ASN A 79 -1.10 10.77 -3.44
CA ASN A 79 -2.44 10.65 -4.00
C ASN A 79 -2.61 9.40 -4.89
N THR A 80 -1.58 8.59 -5.03
CA THR A 80 -1.62 7.33 -5.78
C THR A 80 -0.60 6.34 -5.25
N GLU A 81 -0.89 5.04 -5.35
CA GLU A 81 0.07 3.95 -5.11
C GLU A 81 0.91 3.62 -6.34
N GLY A 82 0.54 4.15 -7.50
CA GLY A 82 1.11 3.82 -8.79
C GLY A 82 0.18 2.92 -9.60
N TYR A 83 0.67 1.75 -10.03
CA TYR A 83 -0.08 0.85 -10.92
C TYR A 83 -1.18 0.01 -10.23
N VAL A 84 -1.26 0.03 -8.91
CA VAL A 84 -2.23 -0.74 -8.13
C VAL A 84 -3.05 0.18 -7.24
N LYS A 85 -4.19 -0.31 -6.75
CA LYS A 85 -5.01 0.32 -5.73
C LYS A 85 -5.37 -0.69 -4.66
N SER A 86 -4.42 -0.93 -3.76
CA SER A 86 -4.51 -1.97 -2.74
C SER A 86 -5.55 -1.68 -1.65
N ASP A 87 -6.03 -0.43 -1.57
CA ASP A 87 -7.14 -0.03 -0.70
C ASP A 87 -8.39 -0.88 -0.95
N ILE A 88 -8.70 -1.12 -2.22
CA ILE A 88 -9.86 -1.88 -2.68
C ILE A 88 -9.50 -3.28 -3.19
N GLY A 89 -8.30 -3.77 -2.88
CA GLY A 89 -7.83 -5.08 -3.32
C GLY A 89 -7.50 -5.19 -4.81
N GLN A 90 -7.32 -4.07 -5.51
CA GLN A 90 -6.93 -4.08 -6.92
C GLN A 90 -5.41 -4.21 -7.05
N ASP A 91 -4.94 -5.42 -7.39
CA ASP A 91 -3.53 -5.82 -7.48
C ASP A 91 -3.03 -5.90 -8.92
N ASP A 92 -3.91 -5.88 -9.92
CA ASP A 92 -3.52 -5.95 -11.33
C ASP A 92 -2.90 -4.62 -11.77
N ALA A 93 -1.70 -4.71 -12.32
CA ALA A 93 -0.94 -3.53 -12.73
C ALA A 93 -1.62 -2.78 -13.88
N GLY A 94 -1.76 -1.48 -13.71
CA GLY A 94 -2.33 -0.58 -14.73
C GLY A 94 -3.86 -0.52 -14.73
N ILE A 95 -4.54 -1.23 -13.83
CA ILE A 95 -5.99 -1.16 -13.67
C ILE A 95 -6.30 -0.39 -12.38
N SER A 96 -6.66 0.86 -12.50
CA SER A 96 -7.02 1.73 -11.40
C SER A 96 -7.91 2.85 -11.93
N GLN A 97 -8.94 3.21 -11.18
CA GLN A 97 -9.78 4.38 -11.46
C GLN A 97 -9.15 5.70 -11.01
N ASP A 98 -7.96 5.65 -10.42
CA ASP A 98 -7.23 6.86 -10.05
C ASP A 98 -6.94 7.70 -11.32
N PHE A 99 -7.29 8.98 -11.28
CA PHE A 99 -7.14 9.96 -12.36
C PHE A 99 -8.07 9.78 -13.58
N ASP A 100 -8.99 8.83 -13.59
CA ASP A 100 -9.98 8.73 -14.67
C ASP A 100 -10.85 9.99 -14.73
N TYR A 101 -11.27 10.48 -13.56
CA TYR A 101 -12.03 11.72 -13.43
C TYR A 101 -11.56 12.55 -12.23
N PRO A 102 -11.64 13.89 -12.31
CA PRO A 102 -11.17 14.77 -11.23
C PRO A 102 -11.83 14.52 -9.88
N GLY A 103 -13.13 14.23 -9.87
CA GLY A 103 -13.88 13.98 -8.63
C GLY A 103 -13.43 12.72 -7.89
N LEU A 104 -12.92 11.70 -8.61
CA LEU A 104 -12.36 10.51 -7.98
C LEU A 104 -11.05 10.79 -7.22
N MET A 105 -10.40 11.91 -7.56
CA MET A 105 -9.15 12.34 -6.93
C MET A 105 -9.36 13.30 -5.77
N GLU A 106 -10.57 13.76 -5.52
CA GLU A 106 -10.88 14.56 -4.32
C GLU A 106 -10.64 13.71 -3.07
N GLY A 107 -9.83 14.22 -2.12
CA GLY A 107 -9.45 13.49 -0.93
C GLY A 107 -8.37 12.42 -1.13
N SER A 108 -7.91 12.19 -2.36
CA SER A 108 -6.93 11.13 -2.65
C SER A 108 -5.57 11.35 -1.99
N ASN A 109 -5.21 12.57 -1.59
CA ASN A 109 -3.92 12.88 -1.00
C ASN A 109 -3.92 12.59 0.52
N GLY A 110 -3.01 11.74 0.96
CA GLY A 110 -2.89 11.38 2.37
C GLY A 110 -1.93 10.21 2.60
N ASN A 111 -2.15 9.47 3.69
CA ASN A 111 -1.34 8.30 4.01
C ASN A 111 -1.71 7.13 3.10
N LEU A 112 -0.72 6.61 2.38
CA LEU A 112 -0.93 5.49 1.45
C LEU A 112 -1.16 4.16 2.21
N PRO A 113 -1.84 3.17 1.62
CA PRO A 113 -2.14 1.89 2.26
C PRO A 113 -0.91 1.11 2.76
N ASN A 114 0.24 1.36 2.17
CA ASN A 114 1.51 0.78 2.62
C ASN A 114 2.21 1.58 3.73
N ASP A 115 1.59 2.63 4.29
CA ASP A 115 2.15 3.43 5.38
C ASP A 115 2.13 2.63 6.70
N ARG A 116 3.14 1.77 6.88
CA ARG A 116 3.45 1.14 8.15
C ARG A 116 4.38 2.05 8.92
N ARG A 117 3.80 2.95 9.71
CA ARG A 117 4.55 4.01 10.39
C ARG A 117 5.73 3.49 11.22
N HIS A 118 5.57 2.34 11.83
CA HIS A 118 6.56 1.71 12.67
C HIS A 118 6.71 0.22 12.31
N THR A 119 7.94 -0.22 12.13
CA THR A 119 8.28 -1.63 11.94
C THR A 119 9.45 -1.97 12.84
N LEU A 120 9.28 -2.96 13.71
CA LEU A 120 10.33 -3.53 14.55
C LEU A 120 10.53 -5.00 14.15
N LYS A 121 11.77 -5.36 13.86
CA LYS A 121 12.18 -6.74 13.60
C LYS A 121 13.34 -7.07 14.53
N ALA A 122 13.27 -8.22 15.15
CA ALA A 122 14.34 -8.72 15.99
C ALA A 122 14.49 -10.23 15.75
N TYR A 123 15.72 -10.67 15.59
CA TYR A 123 16.02 -12.09 15.57
C TYR A 123 17.33 -12.37 16.31
N GLY A 124 17.45 -13.56 16.82
CA GLY A 124 18.63 -13.96 17.53
C GLY A 124 18.75 -15.46 17.67
N SER A 125 19.93 -15.90 18.02
CA SER A 125 20.23 -17.30 18.30
C SER A 125 21.16 -17.41 19.51
N TYR A 126 20.92 -18.42 20.33
CA TYR A 126 21.67 -18.69 21.55
C TYR A 126 22.04 -20.18 21.65
N ALA A 127 23.33 -20.46 21.79
CA ALA A 127 23.83 -21.81 22.09
C ALA A 127 23.73 -22.04 23.62
N LEU A 128 22.74 -22.84 24.02
CA LEU A 128 22.60 -23.24 25.42
C LEU A 128 23.74 -24.17 25.83
N THR A 129 24.03 -25.17 24.97
CA THR A 129 25.15 -26.09 25.08
C THR A 129 25.84 -26.21 23.73
N ASP A 130 26.89 -27.03 23.65
CA ASP A 130 27.53 -27.35 22.36
C ASP A 130 26.62 -28.13 21.41
N GLU A 131 25.57 -28.77 21.93
CA GLU A 131 24.61 -29.57 21.16
C GLU A 131 23.29 -28.84 20.91
N TRP A 132 22.88 -27.89 21.77
CA TRP A 132 21.58 -27.25 21.73
C TRP A 132 21.69 -25.76 21.38
N ARG A 133 20.99 -25.36 20.34
CA ARG A 133 20.85 -23.97 19.93
C ARG A 133 19.38 -23.59 19.85
N PHE A 134 19.04 -22.42 20.35
CA PHE A 134 17.70 -21.85 20.26
C PHE A 134 17.74 -20.58 19.43
N GLY A 135 16.74 -20.43 18.56
CA GLY A 135 16.53 -19.25 17.74
C GLY A 135 15.17 -18.61 18.01
N THR A 136 15.09 -17.32 17.77
CA THR A 136 13.82 -16.59 17.78
C THR A 136 13.79 -15.56 16.67
N ASN A 137 12.61 -15.35 16.11
CA ASN A 137 12.32 -14.26 15.22
C ASN A 137 11.07 -13.54 15.71
N PHE A 138 11.14 -12.21 15.76
CA PHE A 138 10.05 -11.33 16.16
C PHE A 138 9.84 -10.25 15.12
N ILE A 139 8.61 -10.04 14.73
CA ILE A 139 8.18 -8.91 13.91
C ILE A 139 7.00 -8.21 14.56
N TRP A 140 7.04 -6.88 14.58
CA TRP A 140 5.92 -6.03 14.92
C TRP A 140 5.82 -4.89 13.92
N GLN A 141 4.60 -4.58 13.46
CA GLN A 141 4.32 -3.46 12.56
C GLN A 141 3.06 -2.74 13.01
N SER A 142 3.05 -1.42 12.91
CA SER A 142 1.82 -0.64 13.05
C SER A 142 0.80 -1.04 11.98
N GLY A 143 -0.48 -0.86 12.29
CA GLY A 143 -1.56 -1.07 11.33
C GLY A 143 -1.42 -0.15 10.12
N ARG A 144 -1.92 -0.57 8.97
CA ARG A 144 -2.05 0.29 7.80
C ARG A 144 -3.17 1.32 8.00
N PRO A 145 -3.10 2.49 7.34
CA PRO A 145 -4.22 3.42 7.28
C PRO A 145 -5.46 2.75 6.68
N LYS A 146 -6.62 3.23 7.11
CA LYS A 146 -7.93 2.86 6.56
C LYS A 146 -8.47 4.02 5.75
N ASN A 147 -9.17 3.68 4.68
CA ASN A 147 -9.95 4.60 3.88
C ASN A 147 -11.44 4.33 4.06
N CYS A 148 -12.24 5.11 3.38
CA CYS A 148 -13.65 4.87 3.18
C CYS A 148 -13.98 5.33 1.76
N PHE A 149 -14.56 4.44 0.97
CA PHE A 149 -14.94 4.72 -0.41
C PHE A 149 -16.46 4.75 -0.54
N GLY A 150 -16.93 5.54 -1.50
CA GLY A 150 -18.34 5.64 -1.81
C GLY A 150 -18.59 6.42 -3.09
N VAL A 151 -19.86 6.53 -3.45
CA VAL A 151 -20.29 7.28 -4.63
C VAL A 151 -19.99 8.75 -4.45
N TYR A 152 -19.33 9.32 -5.44
CA TYR A 152 -19.01 10.74 -5.51
C TYR A 152 -20.29 11.61 -5.45
N THR A 153 -20.29 12.63 -4.60
CA THR A 153 -21.37 13.60 -4.47
C THR A 153 -20.89 15.06 -4.50
N GLY A 154 -19.64 15.29 -4.91
CA GLY A 154 -19.07 16.61 -5.11
C GLY A 154 -19.58 17.30 -6.37
N THR A 155 -18.98 18.44 -6.70
CA THR A 155 -19.40 19.31 -7.80
C THR A 155 -18.31 19.59 -8.83
N THR A 156 -17.14 18.97 -8.70
CA THR A 156 -16.01 19.19 -9.62
C THR A 156 -16.30 18.65 -11.01
N ASP A 157 -16.96 17.49 -11.09
CA ASP A 157 -17.44 16.93 -12.35
C ASP A 157 -18.78 16.20 -12.14
N THR A 158 -19.44 15.87 -13.24
CA THR A 158 -20.74 15.19 -13.23
C THR A 158 -20.65 13.71 -13.58
N VAL A 159 -19.46 13.20 -13.85
CA VAL A 159 -19.24 11.83 -14.35
C VAL A 159 -18.80 10.90 -13.22
N SER A 160 -17.99 11.39 -12.27
CA SER A 160 -17.48 10.59 -11.16
C SER A 160 -18.58 9.89 -10.33
N GLN A 161 -19.79 10.48 -10.25
CA GLN A 161 -20.93 9.85 -9.56
C GLN A 161 -21.37 8.52 -10.18
N PHE A 162 -21.11 8.28 -11.44
CA PHE A 162 -21.49 7.05 -12.15
C PHE A 162 -20.46 5.93 -12.00
N TYR A 163 -19.31 6.22 -11.36
CA TYR A 163 -18.24 5.26 -11.17
C TYR A 163 -18.48 4.30 -10.01
N GLY A 164 -19.57 4.46 -9.26
CA GLY A 164 -19.87 3.67 -8.07
C GLY A 164 -19.04 4.08 -6.86
N ASP A 165 -18.76 3.14 -5.98
CA ASP A 165 -18.06 3.37 -4.72
C ASP A 165 -16.55 3.47 -4.91
N ALA A 166 -16.08 4.47 -5.65
CA ALA A 166 -14.69 4.64 -6.07
C ALA A 166 -14.02 5.92 -5.56
N SER A 167 -14.81 6.86 -5.00
CA SER A 167 -14.32 8.15 -4.51
C SER A 167 -14.10 8.16 -2.99
N PHE A 168 -13.33 9.13 -2.50
CA PHE A 168 -13.15 9.36 -1.06
C PHE A 168 -14.33 10.10 -0.41
N TRP A 169 -15.52 9.90 -0.97
CA TRP A 169 -16.79 10.41 -0.46
C TRP A 169 -17.59 9.27 0.14
N CYS A 170 -17.70 9.21 1.45
CA CYS A 170 -18.47 8.15 2.08
C CYS A 170 -19.49 8.69 3.09
N ALA A 171 -20.49 7.86 3.35
CA ALA A 171 -21.54 8.18 4.30
C ALA A 171 -21.00 8.10 5.74
N ASP A 172 -21.34 9.10 6.55
CA ASP A 172 -21.15 9.03 8.00
C ASP A 172 -22.24 8.15 8.65
N GLU A 173 -22.20 8.05 9.96
CA GLU A 173 -23.17 7.27 10.75
C GLU A 173 -24.63 7.72 10.58
N ASN A 174 -24.87 8.95 10.09
CA ASN A 174 -26.20 9.49 9.79
C ASN A 174 -26.58 9.33 8.32
N GLY A 175 -25.74 8.67 7.51
CA GLY A 175 -25.95 8.50 6.09
C GLY A 175 -25.63 9.74 5.25
N VAL A 176 -25.02 10.77 5.85
CA VAL A 176 -24.62 11.99 5.13
C VAL A 176 -23.26 11.75 4.50
N ARG A 177 -23.19 11.86 3.18
CA ARG A 177 -21.93 11.71 2.42
C ARG A 177 -21.12 12.99 2.50
N LYS A 178 -19.84 12.80 2.81
CA LYS A 178 -18.83 13.87 2.81
C LYS A 178 -17.48 13.34 2.35
N GLN A 179 -16.65 14.24 1.90
CA GLN A 179 -15.29 13.93 1.48
C GLN A 179 -14.39 13.73 2.69
N TYR A 180 -13.58 12.67 2.63
CA TYR A 180 -12.50 12.39 3.56
C TYR A 180 -11.15 12.39 2.83
N ASN A 181 -10.06 12.59 3.56
CA ASN A 181 -8.74 12.41 2.98
C ASN A 181 -8.28 10.95 3.10
N ARG A 182 -7.43 10.54 2.19
CA ARG A 182 -6.82 9.21 2.19
C ARG A 182 -6.15 8.92 3.55
N GLY A 183 -6.47 7.77 4.14
CA GLY A 183 -5.92 7.33 5.41
C GLY A 183 -6.45 8.08 6.64
N GLU A 184 -7.51 8.87 6.51
CA GLU A 184 -8.08 9.65 7.62
C GLU A 184 -8.97 8.82 8.56
N GLN A 185 -9.39 7.62 8.14
CA GLN A 185 -10.27 6.74 8.92
C GLN A 185 -9.53 5.96 10.02
N GLY A 186 -8.35 6.43 10.41
CA GLY A 186 -7.50 5.78 11.41
C GLY A 186 -6.71 4.59 10.84
N ASN A 187 -6.26 3.70 11.70
CA ASN A 187 -5.41 2.57 11.30
C ASN A 187 -6.04 1.23 11.69
N LEU A 188 -5.70 0.19 10.95
CA LEU A 188 -5.94 -1.19 11.37
C LEU A 188 -5.10 -1.52 12.62
N PRO A 189 -5.44 -2.58 13.36
CA PRO A 189 -4.62 -3.05 14.47
C PRO A 189 -3.20 -3.37 14.05
N SER A 190 -2.25 -3.17 14.96
CA SER A 190 -0.87 -3.59 14.76
C SER A 190 -0.79 -5.10 14.61
N LEU A 191 0.10 -5.57 13.75
CA LEU A 191 0.40 -6.99 13.63
C LEU A 191 1.73 -7.30 14.30
N TRP A 192 1.82 -8.49 14.90
CA TRP A 192 3.06 -9.01 15.43
C TRP A 192 3.05 -10.54 15.44
N GLN A 193 4.24 -11.11 15.38
CA GLN A 193 4.45 -12.53 15.37
C GLN A 193 5.77 -12.87 16.08
N VAL A 194 5.80 -14.01 16.73
CA VAL A 194 7.01 -14.61 17.30
C VAL A 194 7.14 -16.03 16.77
N ASP A 195 8.31 -16.34 16.25
CA ASP A 195 8.68 -17.68 15.80
C ASP A 195 9.85 -18.17 16.67
N LEU A 196 9.86 -19.45 16.98
CA LEU A 196 10.89 -20.11 17.77
C LEU A 196 11.50 -21.27 16.99
N GLN A 197 12.79 -21.48 17.20
CA GLN A 197 13.53 -22.62 16.67
C GLN A 197 14.29 -23.30 17.80
N ALA A 198 14.33 -24.62 17.77
CA ALA A 198 15.26 -25.42 18.55
C ALA A 198 16.07 -26.32 17.60
N ALA A 199 17.38 -26.23 17.66
CA ALA A 199 18.29 -27.09 16.89
C ALA A 199 19.11 -27.95 17.83
N TYR A 200 19.27 -29.21 17.47
CA TYR A 200 20.05 -30.22 18.21
C TYR A 200 21.09 -30.88 17.30
N GLU A 201 22.34 -30.75 17.67
CA GLU A 201 23.50 -31.33 16.96
C GLU A 201 24.25 -32.25 17.92
N PRO A 202 23.87 -33.57 17.98
CA PRO A 202 24.43 -34.50 18.96
C PRO A 202 25.91 -34.78 18.70
N THR A 203 26.73 -34.72 19.77
CA THR A 203 28.16 -35.01 19.70
C THR A 203 28.46 -36.46 19.32
N TRP A 204 27.53 -37.39 19.67
CA TRP A 204 27.64 -38.85 19.36
C TRP A 204 27.34 -39.19 17.89
N ALA A 205 26.68 -38.29 17.12
CA ALA A 205 26.32 -38.52 15.71
C ALA A 205 26.81 -37.35 14.85
N LYS A 206 28.11 -37.33 14.56
CA LYS A 206 28.73 -36.27 13.77
C LYS A 206 28.06 -36.10 12.42
N GLY A 207 27.69 -34.87 12.09
CA GLY A 207 27.00 -34.52 10.83
C GLY A 207 25.47 -34.65 10.87
N LEU A 208 24.88 -35.10 11.99
CA LEU A 208 23.44 -35.02 12.20
C LEU A 208 23.07 -33.65 12.79
N SER A 209 22.10 -32.98 12.18
CA SER A 209 21.46 -31.80 12.71
C SER A 209 19.95 -31.97 12.62
N LEU A 210 19.26 -31.78 13.74
CA LEU A 210 17.81 -31.83 13.84
C LEU A 210 17.33 -30.43 14.21
N ALA A 211 16.31 -29.90 13.49
CA ALA A 211 15.71 -28.62 13.80
C ALA A 211 14.18 -28.74 13.89
N LEU A 212 13.63 -28.05 14.86
CA LEU A 212 12.20 -27.87 15.07
C LEU A 212 11.90 -26.37 14.99
N ASP A 213 11.06 -25.98 14.06
CA ASP A 213 10.57 -24.62 13.90
C ASP A 213 9.09 -24.54 14.29
N VAL A 214 8.75 -23.57 15.14
CA VAL A 214 7.38 -23.27 15.53
C VAL A 214 7.09 -21.83 15.15
N PHE A 215 6.23 -21.66 14.15
CA PHE A 215 5.83 -20.34 13.67
C PHE A 215 4.60 -19.84 14.40
N ASN A 216 4.56 -18.50 14.61
CA ASN A 216 3.44 -17.83 15.26
C ASN A 216 3.06 -18.51 16.59
N VAL A 217 4.01 -18.65 17.47
CA VAL A 217 3.93 -19.43 18.72
C VAL A 217 2.77 -19.03 19.62
N PHE A 218 2.33 -17.77 19.54
CA PHE A 218 1.19 -17.24 20.27
C PHE A 218 -0.15 -17.38 19.54
N ASN A 219 -0.15 -18.04 18.36
CA ASN A 219 -1.32 -18.19 17.49
C ASN A 219 -2.04 -16.84 17.26
N ARG A 220 -1.27 -15.78 17.06
CA ARG A 220 -1.81 -14.42 16.88
C ARG A 220 -2.53 -14.31 15.54
N ARG A 221 -3.78 -13.89 15.59
CA ARG A 221 -4.59 -13.53 14.42
C ARG A 221 -4.80 -12.03 14.41
N THR A 222 -4.49 -11.39 13.28
CA THR A 222 -4.65 -9.94 13.12
C THR A 222 -5.33 -9.65 11.80
N VAL A 223 -6.30 -8.74 11.81
CA VAL A 223 -6.92 -8.20 10.61
C VAL A 223 -5.85 -7.43 9.83
N ARG A 224 -5.59 -7.85 8.59
CA ARG A 224 -4.58 -7.24 7.69
C ARG A 224 -5.21 -6.34 6.63
N GLY A 225 -6.46 -6.57 6.31
CA GLY A 225 -7.27 -5.80 5.38
C GLY A 225 -8.73 -5.84 5.80
N ILE A 226 -9.46 -4.88 5.36
CA ILE A 226 -10.92 -4.76 5.46
C ILE A 226 -11.41 -4.34 4.08
N GLU A 227 -12.67 -4.57 3.78
CA GLU A 227 -13.36 -3.95 2.67
C GLU A 227 -13.61 -2.48 3.05
N GLU A 228 -13.18 -1.55 2.19
CA GLU A 228 -13.19 -0.10 2.44
C GLU A 228 -14.16 0.63 1.51
#